data_b1cbce3dc4774c1bd8e894ebb654653c
#
_entry.id   b1cbce3dc4774c1bd8e894ebb654653c
#
_cell.length_a   1.000
_cell.length_b   1.000
_cell.length_c   1.000
_cell.angle_alpha   90.00
_cell.angle_beta   90.00
_cell.angle_gamma   90.00
#
_symmetry.space_group_name_H-M   'P 1'
#
loop_
_entity.id
_entity.type
_entity.pdbx_description
1 polymer ?
#
loop_
_entity_poly.entity_id
_entity_poly.type
_entity_poly.pdbx_seq_one_letter_code
_entity_poly.pdbx_strand_id
1 'polypeptide(L)'
;MPLMQPNSIKKSYSKYKDIISFNKNIIIAAIITAIADVFIVNYAFMLYPTNYLLISIISLVADFIIFNFSFITFYFIYNKSKYVNQDGSKNKQKIKQDLKKLLTIIGLAEISYLITKFLSTFIIFESLSFSIDPSLISIITTILAWVFYIVIANITARKQKLFY
;
A
#
# COMPACT_ATOMS: atom_id res chain seq x y z
N MET A 1 -0.07 43.42 -4.04
CA MET A 1 -0.18 42.01 -3.61
C MET A 1 -1.50 41.44 -4.14
N PRO A 2 -1.50 40.50 -5.07
CA PRO A 2 -2.76 39.88 -5.52
C PRO A 2 -3.34 39.05 -4.38
N LEU A 3 -4.53 39.40 -3.92
CA LEU A 3 -5.31 38.63 -2.95
C LEU A 3 -5.60 37.24 -3.55
N MET A 4 -5.06 36.19 -2.96
CA MET A 4 -5.37 34.83 -3.34
C MET A 4 -6.89 34.62 -3.30
N GLN A 5 -7.47 34.24 -4.42
CA GLN A 5 -8.91 33.98 -4.50
C GLN A 5 -9.30 32.86 -3.54
N PRO A 6 -10.36 33.02 -2.73
CA PRO A 6 -10.78 32.02 -1.72
C PRO A 6 -11.01 30.62 -2.29
N ASN A 7 -11.30 30.50 -3.59
CA ASN A 7 -11.44 29.21 -4.29
C ASN A 7 -10.11 28.44 -4.45
N SER A 8 -8.96 29.11 -4.51
CA SER A 8 -7.66 28.44 -4.64
C SER A 8 -7.24 27.75 -3.35
N ILE A 9 -7.51 28.40 -2.21
CA ILE A 9 -7.20 27.85 -0.87
C ILE A 9 -8.07 26.64 -0.56
N LYS A 10 -9.37 26.72 -0.90
CA LYS A 10 -10.33 25.60 -0.70
C LYS A 10 -9.98 24.38 -1.56
N LYS A 11 -9.54 24.59 -2.78
CA LYS A 11 -9.10 23.53 -3.70
C LYS A 11 -7.78 22.89 -3.24
N SER A 12 -6.85 23.68 -2.73
CA SER A 12 -5.58 23.19 -2.17
C SER A 12 -5.81 22.35 -0.92
N TYR A 13 -6.65 22.79 0.01
CA TYR A 13 -7.00 22.07 1.22
C TYR A 13 -7.68 20.72 0.92
N SER A 14 -8.62 20.68 -0.02
CA SER A 14 -9.27 19.45 -0.49
C SER A 14 -8.25 18.43 -1.00
N LYS A 15 -7.28 18.88 -1.77
CA LYS A 15 -6.22 18.03 -2.32
C LYS A 15 -5.33 17.40 -1.23
N TYR A 16 -4.90 18.18 -0.24
CA TYR A 16 -4.09 17.64 0.87
C TYR A 16 -4.89 16.64 1.71
N LYS A 17 -6.17 16.89 1.93
CA LYS A 17 -7.06 15.97 2.65
C LYS A 17 -7.15 14.61 1.96
N ASP A 18 -7.29 14.60 0.64
CA ASP A 18 -7.38 13.36 -0.15
C ASP A 18 -6.07 12.56 -0.10
N ILE A 19 -4.91 13.23 -0.18
CA ILE A 19 -3.60 12.60 -0.06
C ILE A 19 -3.41 11.99 1.34
N ILE A 20 -3.75 12.74 2.39
CA ILE A 20 -3.65 12.24 3.77
C ILE A 20 -4.56 11.04 3.97
N SER A 21 -5.81 11.11 3.49
CA SER A 21 -6.76 10.00 3.57
C SER A 21 -6.25 8.75 2.84
N PHE A 22 -5.67 8.92 1.66
CA PHE A 22 -5.09 7.84 0.88
C PHE A 22 -3.94 7.16 1.62
N ASN A 23 -2.97 7.93 2.13
CA ASN A 23 -1.85 7.38 2.88
C ASN A 23 -2.28 6.74 4.20
N LYS A 24 -3.27 7.30 4.90
CA LYS A 24 -3.87 6.69 6.08
C LYS A 24 -4.43 5.30 5.76
N ASN A 25 -5.11 5.14 4.63
CA ASN A 25 -5.66 3.85 4.22
C ASN A 25 -4.56 2.83 3.92
N ILE A 26 -3.42 3.25 3.31
CA ILE A 26 -2.25 2.39 3.11
C ILE A 26 -1.72 1.91 4.46
N ILE A 27 -1.51 2.81 5.43
CA ILE A 27 -0.97 2.46 6.74
C ILE A 27 -1.90 1.51 7.50
N ILE A 28 -3.22 1.75 7.49
CA ILE A 28 -4.19 0.87 8.14
C ILE A 28 -4.17 -0.52 7.50
N ALA A 29 -4.16 -0.60 6.16
CA ALA A 29 -4.08 -1.88 5.45
C ALA A 29 -2.78 -2.62 5.78
N ALA A 30 -1.64 -1.92 5.83
CA ALA A 30 -0.35 -2.49 6.19
C ALA A 30 -0.34 -3.07 7.62
N ILE A 31 -0.94 -2.37 8.59
CA ILE A 31 -1.04 -2.87 9.97
C ILE A 31 -1.89 -4.14 10.03
N ILE A 32 -3.04 -4.16 9.35
CA ILE A 32 -3.91 -5.34 9.30
C ILE A 32 -3.18 -6.52 8.67
N THR A 33 -2.47 -6.29 7.57
CA THR A 33 -1.68 -7.30 6.88
C THR A 33 -0.59 -7.86 7.78
N ALA A 34 0.17 -7.00 8.45
CA ALA A 34 1.23 -7.43 9.36
C ALA A 34 0.71 -8.30 10.52
N ILE A 35 -0.45 -7.93 11.09
CA ILE A 35 -1.08 -8.75 12.14
C ILE A 35 -1.52 -10.10 11.57
N ALA A 36 -2.16 -10.12 10.42
CA ALA A 36 -2.61 -11.37 9.79
C ALA A 36 -1.45 -12.27 9.38
N ASP A 37 -0.34 -11.69 8.87
CA ASP A 37 0.85 -12.45 8.46
C ASP A 37 1.44 -13.23 9.62
N VAL A 38 1.51 -12.65 10.82
CA VAL A 38 1.99 -13.37 12.02
C VAL A 38 1.20 -14.67 12.26
N PHE A 39 -0.13 -14.64 12.12
CA PHE A 39 -0.96 -15.84 12.31
C PHE A 39 -0.76 -16.85 11.16
N ILE A 40 -0.69 -16.36 9.92
CA ILE A 40 -0.55 -17.18 8.73
C ILE A 40 0.80 -17.90 8.73
N VAL A 41 1.89 -17.18 9.02
CA VAL A 41 3.23 -17.75 9.08
C VAL A 41 3.34 -18.80 10.20
N ASN A 42 2.80 -18.52 11.38
CA ASN A 42 2.78 -19.49 12.47
C ASN A 42 1.99 -20.75 12.09
N TYR A 43 0.84 -20.61 11.47
CA TYR A 43 0.03 -21.73 11.00
C TYR A 43 0.74 -22.53 9.88
N ALA A 44 1.32 -21.81 8.91
CA ALA A 44 2.11 -22.44 7.85
C ALA A 44 3.33 -23.18 8.39
N PHE A 45 4.00 -22.64 9.40
CA PHE A 45 5.12 -23.30 10.07
C PHE A 45 4.70 -24.58 10.80
N MET A 46 3.53 -24.61 11.43
CA MET A 46 2.99 -25.81 12.06
C MET A 46 2.72 -26.94 11.04
N LEU A 47 2.26 -26.56 9.82
CA LEU A 47 1.97 -27.54 8.77
C LEU A 47 3.21 -28.01 7.99
N TYR A 48 4.20 -27.12 7.83
CA TYR A 48 5.35 -27.33 6.95
C TYR A 48 6.68 -26.94 7.65
N PRO A 49 7.03 -27.52 8.81
CA PRO A 49 8.11 -27.03 9.69
C PRO A 49 9.50 -27.02 9.06
N THR A 50 9.73 -27.78 7.99
CA THR A 50 11.02 -27.89 7.30
C THR A 50 11.05 -27.22 5.93
N ASN A 51 9.91 -26.73 5.45
CA ASN A 51 9.80 -26.14 4.11
C ASN A 51 9.69 -24.61 4.16
N TYR A 52 10.81 -23.95 4.51
CA TYR A 52 10.87 -22.49 4.63
C TYR A 52 10.50 -21.75 3.33
N LEU A 53 10.80 -22.34 2.16
CA LEU A 53 10.43 -21.74 0.88
C LEU A 53 8.91 -21.68 0.72
N LEU A 54 8.21 -22.77 1.04
CA LEU A 54 6.74 -22.82 0.96
C LEU A 54 6.10 -21.83 1.95
N ILE A 55 6.61 -21.76 3.19
CA ILE A 55 6.14 -20.79 4.19
C ILE A 55 6.29 -19.36 3.67
N SER A 56 7.45 -19.03 3.08
CA SER A 56 7.70 -17.69 2.53
C SER A 56 6.76 -17.36 1.38
N ILE A 57 6.46 -18.33 0.50
CA ILE A 57 5.50 -18.13 -0.60
C ILE A 57 4.08 -17.92 -0.06
N ILE A 58 3.66 -18.71 0.94
CA ILE A 58 2.34 -18.57 1.57
C ILE A 58 2.20 -17.17 2.21
N SER A 59 3.21 -16.74 2.97
CA SER A 59 3.25 -15.39 3.57
C SER A 59 3.11 -14.31 2.50
N LEU A 60 3.95 -14.36 1.45
CA LEU A 60 3.94 -13.34 0.39
C LEU A 60 2.59 -13.26 -0.34
N VAL A 61 1.99 -14.40 -0.67
CA VAL A 61 0.68 -14.45 -1.34
C VAL A 61 -0.43 -13.94 -0.42
N ALA A 62 -0.38 -14.31 0.86
CA ALA A 62 -1.35 -13.87 1.85
C ALA A 62 -1.25 -12.35 2.08
N ASP A 63 -0.05 -11.83 2.24
CA ASP A 63 0.22 -10.39 2.37
C ASP A 63 -0.37 -9.62 1.19
N PHE A 64 -0.08 -10.07 -0.03
CA PHE A 64 -0.61 -9.44 -1.24
C PHE A 64 -2.14 -9.40 -1.23
N ILE A 65 -2.80 -10.52 -0.93
CA ILE A 65 -4.26 -10.60 -0.94
C ILE A 65 -4.87 -9.73 0.18
N ILE A 66 -4.38 -9.86 1.41
CA ILE A 66 -4.93 -9.18 2.58
C ILE A 66 -4.73 -7.66 2.46
N PHE A 67 -3.54 -7.23 2.06
CA PHE A 67 -3.24 -5.82 1.87
C PHE A 67 -4.16 -5.19 0.82
N ASN A 68 -4.23 -5.78 -0.37
CA ASN A 68 -5.03 -5.25 -1.46
C ASN A 68 -6.52 -5.21 -1.12
N PHE A 69 -7.04 -6.26 -0.53
CA PHE A 69 -8.45 -6.33 -0.11
C PHE A 69 -8.76 -5.28 0.95
N SER A 70 -7.93 -5.16 1.99
CA SER A 70 -8.08 -4.19 3.06
C SER A 70 -7.99 -2.76 2.54
N PHE A 71 -6.97 -2.46 1.73
CA PHE A 71 -6.75 -1.13 1.18
C PHE A 71 -7.92 -0.67 0.30
N ILE A 72 -8.35 -1.51 -0.66
CA ILE A 72 -9.46 -1.20 -1.56
C ILE A 72 -10.75 -1.00 -0.75
N THR A 73 -11.02 -1.88 0.21
CA THR A 73 -12.20 -1.80 1.07
C THR A 73 -12.23 -0.47 1.84
N PHE A 74 -11.14 -0.11 2.54
CA PHE A 74 -11.07 1.15 3.28
C PHE A 74 -11.14 2.37 2.36
N TYR A 75 -10.49 2.30 1.21
CA TYR A 75 -10.56 3.39 0.25
C TYR A 75 -12.01 3.70 -0.14
N PHE A 76 -12.81 2.69 -0.48
CA PHE A 76 -14.21 2.90 -0.86
C PHE A 76 -15.10 3.28 0.32
N ILE A 77 -14.88 2.75 1.52
CA ILE A 77 -15.62 3.14 2.73
C ILE A 77 -15.40 4.62 3.03
N TYR A 78 -14.15 5.07 3.11
CA TYR A 78 -13.83 6.45 3.45
C TYR A 78 -14.18 7.46 2.35
N ASN A 79 -14.29 7.02 1.10
CA ASN A 79 -14.67 7.87 -0.03
C ASN A 79 -16.12 7.64 -0.50
N LYS A 80 -16.97 7.02 0.32
CA LYS A 80 -18.34 6.64 -0.05
C LYS A 80 -19.15 7.80 -0.65
N SER A 81 -19.01 9.00 -0.11
CA SER A 81 -19.72 10.19 -0.58
C SER A 81 -19.35 10.59 -2.02
N LYS A 82 -18.17 10.23 -2.50
CA LYS A 82 -17.74 10.49 -3.90
C LYS A 82 -18.46 9.60 -4.93
N TYR A 83 -19.12 8.53 -4.47
CA TYR A 83 -19.73 7.50 -5.31
C TYR A 83 -21.26 7.47 -5.24
N VAL A 84 -21.86 8.52 -4.69
CA VAL A 84 -23.32 8.70 -4.64
C VAL A 84 -23.69 9.82 -5.60
N ASN A 85 -24.66 9.57 -6.49
CA ASN A 85 -25.24 10.57 -7.39
C ASN A 85 -26.17 11.52 -6.61
N GLN A 86 -26.61 12.59 -7.24
CA GLN A 86 -27.54 13.55 -6.65
C GLN A 86 -28.90 12.93 -6.29
N ASP A 87 -29.31 11.88 -6.99
CA ASP A 87 -30.53 11.09 -6.75
C ASP A 87 -30.39 10.02 -5.65
N GLY A 88 -29.22 9.93 -4.98
CA GLY A 88 -28.92 8.93 -3.96
C GLY A 88 -28.46 7.58 -4.51
N SER A 89 -28.49 7.37 -5.83
CA SER A 89 -28.02 6.13 -6.46
C SER A 89 -26.50 6.01 -6.47
N LYS A 90 -25.98 4.77 -6.55
CA LYS A 90 -24.54 4.52 -6.64
C LYS A 90 -24.02 4.78 -8.05
N ASN A 91 -22.99 5.58 -8.19
CA ASN A 91 -22.28 5.82 -9.45
C ASN A 91 -21.34 4.66 -9.78
N LYS A 92 -21.88 3.59 -10.36
CA LYS A 92 -21.14 2.37 -10.72
C LYS A 92 -19.99 2.64 -11.70
N GLN A 93 -20.18 3.59 -12.63
CA GLN A 93 -19.14 3.92 -13.61
C GLN A 93 -17.92 4.55 -12.93
N LYS A 94 -18.12 5.49 -12.02
CA LYS A 94 -17.05 6.12 -11.25
C LYS A 94 -16.33 5.12 -10.33
N ILE A 95 -17.08 4.23 -9.69
CA ILE A 95 -16.50 3.14 -8.88
C ILE A 95 -15.58 2.28 -9.75
N LYS A 96 -16.02 1.84 -10.94
CA LYS A 96 -15.22 1.01 -11.85
C LYS A 96 -13.97 1.74 -12.34
N GLN A 97 -14.07 3.03 -12.67
CA GLN A 97 -12.92 3.85 -13.09
C GLN A 97 -11.88 4.00 -11.97
N ASP A 98 -12.32 4.33 -10.77
CA ASP A 98 -11.42 4.51 -9.63
C ASP A 98 -10.82 3.19 -9.18
N LEU A 99 -11.55 2.08 -9.24
CA LEU A 99 -11.01 0.74 -8.98
C LEU A 99 -9.88 0.40 -9.97
N LYS A 100 -10.06 0.68 -11.27
CA LYS A 100 -9.01 0.47 -12.27
C LYS A 100 -7.75 1.31 -11.96
N LYS A 101 -7.94 2.57 -11.57
CA LYS A 101 -6.81 3.43 -11.16
C LYS A 101 -6.10 2.87 -9.92
N LEU A 102 -6.85 2.45 -8.91
CA LEU A 102 -6.31 1.85 -7.69
C LEU A 102 -5.49 0.61 -8.00
N LEU A 103 -5.99 -0.31 -8.81
CA LEU A 103 -5.26 -1.51 -9.21
C LEU A 103 -3.95 -1.18 -9.92
N THR A 104 -3.93 -0.14 -10.78
CA THR A 104 -2.70 0.32 -11.43
C THR A 104 -1.71 0.92 -10.41
N ILE A 105 -2.20 1.73 -9.47
CA ILE A 105 -1.37 2.35 -8.42
C ILE A 105 -0.72 1.28 -7.55
N ILE A 106 -1.53 0.34 -7.06
CA ILE A 106 -1.09 -0.75 -6.21
C ILE A 106 -0.09 -1.64 -6.96
N GLY A 107 -0.41 -2.07 -8.18
CA GLY A 107 0.48 -2.94 -8.95
C GLY A 107 1.87 -2.35 -9.18
N LEU A 108 1.96 -1.04 -9.50
CA LEU A 108 3.26 -0.37 -9.65
C LEU A 108 3.99 -0.20 -8.32
N ALA A 109 3.27 0.10 -7.24
CA ALA A 109 3.85 0.22 -5.92
C ALA A 109 4.37 -1.13 -5.38
N GLU A 110 3.63 -2.23 -5.61
CA GLU A 110 4.05 -3.58 -5.25
C GLU A 110 5.31 -4.02 -6.00
N ILE A 111 5.38 -3.80 -7.30
CA ILE A 111 6.59 -4.08 -8.07
C ILE A 111 7.78 -3.32 -7.49
N SER A 112 7.61 -2.05 -7.16
CA SER A 112 8.64 -1.23 -6.53
C SER A 112 9.05 -1.77 -5.15
N TYR A 113 8.08 -2.19 -4.34
CA TYR A 113 8.32 -2.82 -3.03
C TYR A 113 9.17 -4.09 -3.17
N LEU A 114 8.77 -5.01 -4.05
CA LEU A 114 9.45 -6.28 -4.26
C LEU A 114 10.89 -6.08 -4.75
N ILE A 115 11.08 -5.20 -5.74
CA ILE A 115 12.43 -4.90 -6.27
C ILE A 115 13.30 -4.28 -5.18
N THR A 116 12.78 -3.29 -4.45
CA THR A 116 13.55 -2.61 -3.39
C THR A 116 13.91 -3.58 -2.26
N LYS A 117 12.95 -4.40 -1.81
CA LYS A 117 13.18 -5.37 -0.75
C LYS A 117 14.22 -6.41 -1.18
N PHE A 118 14.10 -6.95 -2.38
CA PHE A 118 15.05 -7.93 -2.91
C PHE A 118 16.46 -7.35 -3.03
N LEU A 119 16.62 -6.20 -3.71
CA LEU A 119 17.92 -5.59 -3.91
C LEU A 119 18.59 -5.15 -2.60
N SER A 120 17.83 -4.50 -1.70
CA SER A 120 18.38 -4.06 -0.42
C SER A 120 18.79 -5.25 0.46
N THR A 121 18.01 -6.33 0.49
CA THR A 121 18.36 -7.54 1.23
C THR A 121 19.63 -8.16 0.66
N PHE A 122 19.72 -8.31 -0.65
CA PHE A 122 20.89 -8.88 -1.31
C PHE A 122 22.14 -8.04 -1.04
N ILE A 123 22.10 -6.73 -1.25
CA ILE A 123 23.25 -5.82 -1.04
C ILE A 123 23.70 -5.84 0.42
N ILE A 124 22.78 -5.82 1.37
CA ILE A 124 23.13 -5.81 2.80
C ILE A 124 23.77 -7.14 3.21
N PHE A 125 23.23 -8.27 2.76
CA PHE A 125 23.85 -9.57 3.05
C PHE A 125 25.23 -9.70 2.43
N GLU A 126 25.43 -9.23 1.18
CA GLU A 126 26.74 -9.30 0.53
C GLU A 126 27.76 -8.37 1.16
N SER A 127 27.34 -7.15 1.57
CA SER A 127 28.25 -6.13 2.08
C SER A 127 28.63 -6.32 3.55
N LEU A 128 27.74 -6.86 4.38
CA LEU A 128 27.91 -6.91 5.84
C LEU A 128 28.21 -8.29 6.39
N SER A 129 28.48 -9.28 5.47
CA SER A 129 28.99 -10.64 5.76
C SER A 129 28.84 -11.07 7.21
N PHE A 130 27.73 -11.69 7.59
CA PHE A 130 27.52 -12.42 8.83
C PHE A 130 27.64 -11.66 10.18
N SER A 131 27.85 -10.34 10.17
CA SER A 131 28.00 -9.57 11.42
C SER A 131 26.69 -9.02 11.97
N ILE A 132 25.59 -9.07 11.22
CA ILE A 132 24.29 -8.53 11.61
C ILE A 132 23.24 -9.64 11.66
N ASP A 133 22.38 -9.60 12.68
CA ASP A 133 21.25 -10.50 12.83
C ASP A 133 20.33 -10.44 11.57
N PRO A 134 20.05 -11.58 10.92
CA PRO A 134 19.16 -11.64 9.76
C PRO A 134 17.78 -10.99 9.99
N SER A 135 17.27 -11.04 11.22
CA SER A 135 16.00 -10.39 11.59
C SER A 135 16.08 -8.87 11.47
N LEU A 136 17.20 -8.26 11.88
CA LEU A 136 17.43 -6.82 11.73
C LEU A 136 17.52 -6.42 10.26
N ILE A 137 18.21 -7.21 9.44
CA ILE A 137 18.28 -6.97 7.99
C ILE A 137 16.88 -6.99 7.39
N SER A 138 16.07 -7.99 7.74
CA SER A 138 14.68 -8.10 7.26
C SER A 138 13.84 -6.87 7.66
N ILE A 139 13.95 -6.41 8.90
CA ILE A 139 13.22 -5.22 9.36
C ILE A 139 13.65 -3.96 8.59
N ILE A 140 14.96 -3.72 8.47
CA ILE A 140 15.50 -2.54 7.79
C ILE A 140 15.07 -2.53 6.31
N THR A 141 15.22 -3.66 5.62
CA THR A 141 14.86 -3.77 4.19
C THR A 141 13.36 -3.64 3.96
N THR A 142 12.55 -4.14 4.90
CA THR A 142 11.09 -3.99 4.87
C THR A 142 10.68 -2.53 5.04
N ILE A 143 11.24 -1.81 6.01
CA ILE A 143 10.98 -0.38 6.21
C ILE A 143 11.38 0.41 4.96
N LEU A 144 12.57 0.15 4.40
CA LEU A 144 13.04 0.79 3.19
C LEU A 144 12.09 0.53 2.02
N ALA A 145 11.67 -0.70 1.81
CA ALA A 145 10.74 -1.07 0.75
C ALA A 145 9.37 -0.37 0.92
N TRP A 146 8.87 -0.21 2.16
CA TRP A 146 7.64 0.55 2.44
C TRP A 146 7.75 2.03 2.11
N VAL A 147 8.91 2.64 2.36
CA VAL A 147 9.15 4.04 1.94
C VAL A 147 9.02 4.18 0.43
N PHE A 148 9.65 3.30 -0.34
CA PHE A 148 9.53 3.30 -1.80
C PHE A 148 8.09 3.01 -2.25
N TYR A 149 7.41 2.05 -1.63
CA TYR A 149 6.01 1.76 -1.90
C TYR A 149 5.15 3.03 -1.79
N ILE A 150 5.24 3.74 -0.65
CA ILE A 150 4.45 4.95 -0.40
C ILE A 150 4.78 6.05 -1.42
N VAL A 151 6.06 6.24 -1.74
CA VAL A 151 6.49 7.24 -2.74
C VAL A 151 5.89 6.93 -4.11
N ILE A 152 6.06 5.70 -4.61
CA ILE A 152 5.54 5.28 -5.92
C ILE A 152 4.02 5.31 -5.95
N ALA A 153 3.34 4.84 -4.90
CA ALA A 153 1.88 4.92 -4.80
C ALA A 153 1.37 6.36 -4.91
N ASN A 154 2.00 7.31 -4.21
CA ASN A 154 1.60 8.71 -4.27
C ASN A 154 1.88 9.37 -5.62
N ILE A 155 3.04 9.09 -6.24
CA ILE A 155 3.37 9.60 -7.58
C ILE A 155 2.37 9.07 -8.61
N THR A 156 2.09 7.77 -8.56
CA THR A 156 1.15 7.12 -9.49
C THR A 156 -0.27 7.60 -9.28
N ALA A 157 -0.72 7.76 -8.03
CA ALA A 157 -2.05 8.28 -7.71
C ALA A 157 -2.25 9.72 -8.24
N ARG A 158 -1.22 10.56 -8.19
CA ARG A 158 -1.24 11.90 -8.79
C ARG A 158 -1.32 11.83 -10.32
N LYS A 159 -0.51 10.98 -10.98
CA LYS A 159 -0.54 10.78 -12.43
C LYS A 159 -1.89 10.24 -12.91
N GLN A 160 -2.50 9.34 -12.17
CA GLN A 160 -3.82 8.78 -12.47
C GLN A 160 -4.98 9.73 -12.13
N LYS A 161 -4.70 10.94 -11.64
CA LYS A 161 -5.72 11.92 -11.23
C LYS A 161 -6.75 11.31 -10.27
N LEU A 162 -6.25 10.55 -9.25
CA LEU A 162 -7.13 9.95 -8.25
C LEU A 162 -7.66 10.99 -7.25
N PHE A 163 -6.91 12.09 -7.07
CA PHE A 163 -7.20 13.17 -6.11
C PHE A 163 -7.85 14.41 -6.74
N TYR A 164 -8.39 14.31 -7.98
CA TYR A 164 -9.00 15.42 -8.69
C TYR A 164 -10.42 15.10 -9.15
#